data_a9ca39e4faa4d923f7be94f429b4552b
#
_entry.id   a9ca39e4faa4d923f7be94f429b4552b
#
_cell.length_a   1.000
_cell.length_b   1.000
_cell.length_c   1.000
_cell.angle_alpha   90.00
_cell.angle_beta   90.00
_cell.angle_gamma   90.00
#
_symmetry.space_group_name_H-M   'P 1'
#
loop_
_entity.id
_entity.type
_entity.pdbx_description
1 polymer ?
#
loop_
_entity_poly.entity_id
_entity_poly.type
_entity_poly.pdbx_seq_one_letter_code
_entity_poly.pdbx_strand_id
1 'polypeptide(L)'
;MLTKIFPVATLLIVFLSSSVYAQDEAAKIDKSRVPAQADSPEKFAPAGWKIEAQISGDLNGDRVPDYALKLVEAKPEKDADGDPTERGRALVIALANNNRLTRAGVADNLLQCTRCGGAFYGVVETPAEVTIEKGVIVVQQDHGSREVTNATYRFRYEPSTGQFLLIGFDLSNTDRATAQVTSESINYLTGAREEMRSKGEKDIKARSVIPRRKIYLDDISADDMESAAYKRLKL
;
A
#
# COMPACT_ATOMS: atom_id res chain seq x y z
N MET A 1 -4.07 -72.82 42.64
CA MET A 1 -3.38 -71.49 42.55
C MET A 1 -3.39 -71.07 41.11
N LEU A 2 -4.35 -70.22 40.72
CA LEU A 2 -4.45 -69.72 39.34
C LEU A 2 -3.87 -68.31 39.29
N THR A 3 -2.76 -68.14 38.56
CA THR A 3 -2.10 -66.86 38.33
C THR A 3 -2.79 -66.16 37.15
N LYS A 4 -3.45 -65.03 37.44
CA LYS A 4 -4.05 -64.15 36.38
C LYS A 4 -2.95 -63.25 35.79
N ILE A 5 -2.68 -63.42 34.48
CA ILE A 5 -1.81 -62.55 33.70
C ILE A 5 -2.70 -61.44 33.11
N PHE A 6 -2.43 -60.17 33.50
CA PHE A 6 -3.07 -58.97 32.85
C PHE A 6 -2.22 -58.53 31.67
N PRO A 7 -2.81 -58.26 30.51
CA PRO A 7 -2.04 -57.67 29.41
C PRO A 7 -1.88 -56.14 29.63
N VAL A 8 -0.63 -55.70 29.57
CA VAL A 8 -0.28 -54.28 29.55
C VAL A 8 -0.53 -53.76 28.14
N ALA A 9 -1.52 -52.91 27.98
CA ALA A 9 -1.78 -52.23 26.72
C ALA A 9 -0.84 -51.01 26.61
N THR A 10 0.14 -51.10 25.72
CA THR A 10 1.04 -49.98 25.42
C THR A 10 0.32 -49.00 24.51
N LEU A 11 -0.03 -47.80 25.02
CA LEU A 11 -0.64 -46.71 24.27
C LEU A 11 0.44 -45.98 23.47
N LEU A 12 0.44 -46.18 22.16
CA LEU A 12 1.35 -45.49 21.24
C LEU A 12 0.78 -44.09 20.95
N ILE A 13 1.35 -43.04 21.58
CA ILE A 13 1.00 -41.65 21.32
C ILE A 13 1.77 -41.20 20.07
N VAL A 14 1.08 -41.10 18.95
CA VAL A 14 1.61 -40.51 17.71
C VAL A 14 1.53 -39.00 17.83
N PHE A 15 2.66 -38.32 18.05
CA PHE A 15 2.77 -36.86 17.91
C PHE A 15 2.70 -36.50 16.43
N LEU A 16 1.55 -36.04 15.95
CA LEU A 16 1.41 -35.35 14.69
C LEU A 16 2.02 -33.95 14.85
N SER A 17 3.27 -33.78 14.44
CA SER A 17 3.87 -32.48 14.26
C SER A 17 3.20 -31.78 13.07
N SER A 18 2.18 -30.98 13.33
CA SER A 18 1.66 -30.03 12.36
C SER A 18 2.74 -28.97 12.12
N SER A 19 3.41 -29.06 10.97
CA SER A 19 4.23 -27.97 10.46
C SER A 19 3.28 -26.79 10.19
N VAL A 20 3.27 -25.81 11.08
CA VAL A 20 2.68 -24.50 10.80
C VAL A 20 3.59 -23.86 9.77
N TYR A 21 3.17 -23.90 8.52
CA TYR A 21 3.76 -23.04 7.50
C TYR A 21 3.43 -21.61 7.92
N ALA A 22 4.42 -20.91 8.47
CA ALA A 22 4.34 -19.47 8.61
C ALA A 22 4.20 -18.92 7.19
N GLN A 23 3.05 -18.33 6.87
CA GLN A 23 2.94 -17.52 5.67
C GLN A 23 3.95 -16.39 5.82
N ASP A 24 4.87 -16.29 4.89
CA ASP A 24 5.93 -15.30 4.88
C ASP A 24 5.31 -13.96 4.50
N GLU A 25 4.74 -13.27 5.49
CA GLU A 25 4.09 -11.98 5.30
C GLU A 25 5.06 -10.97 4.67
N ALA A 26 4.51 -10.07 3.85
CA ALA A 26 5.26 -8.97 3.26
C ALA A 26 5.91 -8.10 4.35
N ALA A 27 7.23 -7.93 4.28
CA ALA A 27 7.93 -7.12 5.26
C ALA A 27 7.55 -5.64 5.15
N LYS A 28 7.51 -4.94 6.30
CA LYS A 28 7.43 -3.49 6.36
C LYS A 28 8.84 -2.92 6.48
N ILE A 29 9.09 -1.80 5.79
CA ILE A 29 10.37 -1.12 5.87
C ILE A 29 10.55 -0.49 7.27
N ASP A 30 11.72 -0.68 7.86
CA ASP A 30 12.10 0.09 9.04
C ASP A 30 12.52 1.50 8.60
N LYS A 31 11.65 2.49 8.82
CA LYS A 31 11.87 3.89 8.45
C LYS A 31 13.15 4.48 9.04
N SER A 32 13.60 3.99 10.22
CA SER A 32 14.82 4.47 10.87
C SER A 32 16.09 4.08 10.13
N ARG A 33 16.03 3.02 9.31
CA ARG A 33 17.15 2.53 8.49
C ARG A 33 17.25 3.20 7.13
N VAL A 34 16.22 3.94 6.70
CA VAL A 34 16.28 4.74 5.47
C VAL A 34 17.15 5.97 5.75
N PRO A 35 18.27 6.19 5.02
CA PRO A 35 19.17 7.31 5.28
C PRO A 35 18.45 8.67 5.26
N ALA A 36 18.84 9.58 6.16
CA ALA A 36 18.31 10.94 6.17
C ALA A 36 18.81 11.77 4.97
N GLN A 37 20.02 11.46 4.47
CA GLN A 37 20.64 12.11 3.32
C GLN A 37 21.44 11.10 2.51
N ALA A 38 21.53 11.34 1.19
CA ALA A 38 22.34 10.55 0.28
C ALA A 38 22.83 11.41 -0.91
N ASP A 39 23.81 10.92 -1.64
CA ASP A 39 24.36 11.55 -2.86
C ASP A 39 23.70 10.97 -4.13
N SER A 40 22.95 9.86 -4.01
CA SER A 40 22.16 9.30 -5.10
C SER A 40 20.90 8.63 -4.59
N PRO A 41 19.86 8.49 -5.46
CA PRO A 41 18.60 7.84 -5.11
C PRO A 41 18.75 6.40 -4.59
N GLU A 42 19.68 5.64 -5.19
CA GLU A 42 19.89 4.21 -4.88
C GLU A 42 20.28 4.00 -3.42
N LYS A 43 20.97 4.98 -2.82
CA LYS A 43 21.42 4.90 -1.43
C LYS A 43 20.30 5.04 -0.39
N PHE A 44 19.09 5.40 -0.80
CA PHE A 44 17.93 5.41 0.10
C PHE A 44 17.31 4.01 0.32
N ALA A 45 17.67 3.02 -0.46
CA ALA A 45 17.24 1.64 -0.23
C ALA A 45 18.10 1.01 0.88
N PRO A 46 17.54 0.73 2.09
CA PRO A 46 18.29 0.09 3.16
C PRO A 46 18.51 -1.40 2.83
N ALA A 47 19.38 -2.05 3.60
CA ALA A 47 19.62 -3.49 3.45
C ALA A 47 18.30 -4.29 3.53
N GLY A 48 18.11 -5.21 2.60
CA GLY A 48 16.88 -5.99 2.42
C GLY A 48 15.85 -5.34 1.50
N TRP A 49 16.15 -4.16 0.93
CA TRP A 49 15.28 -3.45 -0.01
C TRP A 49 16.03 -3.07 -1.28
N LYS A 50 15.30 -2.94 -2.39
CA LYS A 50 15.81 -2.46 -3.67
C LYS A 50 14.83 -1.45 -4.29
N ILE A 51 15.31 -0.58 -5.16
CA ILE A 51 14.44 0.29 -5.95
C ILE A 51 13.71 -0.54 -7.00
N GLU A 52 12.38 -0.49 -6.98
CA GLU A 52 11.50 -1.06 -8.00
C GLU A 52 11.24 -0.04 -9.12
N ALA A 53 11.03 1.24 -8.73
CA ALA A 53 10.87 2.34 -9.67
C ALA A 53 11.40 3.65 -9.07
N GLN A 54 11.94 4.51 -9.94
CA GLN A 54 12.38 5.86 -9.62
C GLN A 54 11.63 6.85 -10.51
N ILE A 55 10.88 7.75 -9.89
CA ILE A 55 10.08 8.76 -10.55
C ILE A 55 10.69 10.11 -10.17
N SER A 56 11.00 10.96 -11.16
CA SER A 56 11.56 12.27 -10.92
C SER A 56 10.60 13.40 -11.31
N GLY A 57 10.64 14.49 -10.56
CA GLY A 57 9.87 15.70 -10.81
C GLY A 57 10.08 16.75 -9.73
N ASP A 58 9.78 18.00 -10.01
CA ASP A 58 9.86 19.09 -9.04
C ASP A 58 8.69 18.98 -8.05
N LEU A 59 8.96 18.60 -6.81
CA LEU A 59 7.98 18.39 -5.77
C LEU A 59 7.81 19.58 -4.81
N ASN A 60 8.86 20.42 -4.70
CA ASN A 60 8.90 21.53 -3.75
C ASN A 60 8.78 22.90 -4.41
N GLY A 61 8.82 22.98 -5.76
CA GLY A 61 8.68 24.20 -6.55
C GLY A 61 10.00 24.94 -6.79
N ASP A 62 11.15 24.33 -6.53
CA ASP A 62 12.48 24.94 -6.71
C ASP A 62 13.07 24.75 -8.13
N ARG A 63 12.37 24.00 -8.99
CA ARG A 63 12.74 23.63 -10.36
C ARG A 63 13.93 22.67 -10.45
N VAL A 64 14.32 22.05 -9.36
CA VAL A 64 15.30 20.96 -9.33
C VAL A 64 14.51 19.63 -9.27
N PRO A 65 14.86 18.62 -10.07
CA PRO A 65 14.17 17.34 -9.99
C PRO A 65 14.41 16.65 -8.65
N ASP A 66 13.31 16.37 -7.94
CA ASP A 66 13.22 15.52 -6.76
C ASP A 66 12.86 14.09 -7.15
N TYR A 67 12.76 13.19 -6.18
CA TYR A 67 12.53 11.79 -6.43
C TYR A 67 11.44 11.20 -5.53
N ALA A 68 10.53 10.45 -6.16
CA ALA A 68 9.69 9.47 -5.49
C ALA A 68 10.23 8.06 -5.82
N LEU A 69 10.70 7.35 -4.80
CA LEU A 69 11.37 6.07 -4.93
C LEU A 69 10.42 4.96 -4.44
N LYS A 70 9.93 4.14 -5.37
CA LYS A 70 9.19 2.93 -5.02
C LYS A 70 10.19 1.85 -4.69
N LEU A 71 10.21 1.41 -3.44
CA LEU A 71 11.06 0.33 -2.97
C LEU A 71 10.26 -0.96 -2.87
N VAL A 72 10.94 -2.07 -3.10
CA VAL A 72 10.42 -3.43 -2.92
C VAL A 72 11.40 -4.26 -2.11
N GLU A 73 10.90 -5.17 -1.31
CA GLU A 73 11.70 -6.12 -0.56
C GLU A 73 12.61 -6.94 -1.50
N ALA A 74 13.89 -7.10 -1.13
CA ALA A 74 14.91 -7.74 -1.96
C ALA A 74 14.87 -9.28 -1.92
N LYS A 75 13.72 -9.88 -1.56
CA LYS A 75 13.47 -11.31 -1.72
C LYS A 75 13.50 -11.72 -3.19
N PRO A 76 13.80 -12.99 -3.52
CA PRO A 76 13.58 -13.53 -4.86
C PRO A 76 12.14 -13.32 -5.31
N GLU A 77 11.92 -13.14 -6.59
CA GLU A 77 10.57 -12.97 -7.18
C GLU A 77 9.78 -14.28 -7.17
N LYS A 78 10.49 -15.40 -7.09
CA LYS A 78 9.91 -16.74 -6.98
C LYS A 78 10.60 -17.50 -5.86
N ASP A 79 9.85 -18.35 -5.19
CA ASP A 79 10.37 -19.27 -4.18
C ASP A 79 11.05 -20.49 -4.83
N ALA A 80 11.42 -21.48 -4.00
CA ALA A 80 12.10 -22.70 -4.44
C ALA A 80 11.23 -23.59 -5.35
N ASP A 81 9.90 -23.49 -5.24
CA ASP A 81 8.92 -24.24 -6.01
C ASP A 81 8.53 -23.51 -7.30
N GLY A 82 9.02 -22.29 -7.49
CA GLY A 82 8.76 -21.43 -8.66
C GLY A 82 7.50 -20.58 -8.54
N ASP A 83 6.88 -20.54 -7.38
CA ASP A 83 5.72 -19.71 -7.09
C ASP A 83 6.13 -18.26 -6.78
N PRO A 84 5.34 -17.26 -7.21
CA PRO A 84 5.64 -15.85 -6.94
C PRO A 84 5.62 -15.53 -5.45
N THR A 85 6.70 -14.91 -4.95
CA THR A 85 6.82 -14.52 -3.54
C THR A 85 6.05 -13.23 -3.25
N GLU A 86 5.49 -13.14 -2.04
CA GLU A 86 4.94 -11.90 -1.52
C GLU A 86 6.06 -11.01 -1.01
N ARG A 87 6.17 -9.79 -1.56
CA ARG A 87 7.20 -8.82 -1.23
C ARG A 87 6.57 -7.49 -0.83
N GLY A 88 7.01 -6.96 0.31
CA GLY A 88 6.57 -5.65 0.79
C GLY A 88 7.04 -4.53 -0.13
N ARG A 89 6.30 -3.41 -0.12
CA ARG A 89 6.64 -2.17 -0.81
C ARG A 89 6.63 -0.98 0.13
N ALA A 90 7.44 0.01 -0.18
CA ALA A 90 7.47 1.29 0.52
C ALA A 90 7.71 2.43 -0.46
N LEU A 91 7.26 3.63 -0.10
CA LEU A 91 7.51 4.85 -0.86
C LEU A 91 8.45 5.76 -0.07
N VAL A 92 9.58 6.15 -0.66
CA VAL A 92 10.53 7.10 -0.09
C VAL A 92 10.56 8.35 -0.96
N ILE A 93 10.45 9.52 -0.33
CA ILE A 93 10.56 10.81 -1.02
C ILE A 93 11.88 11.45 -0.65
N ALA A 94 12.64 11.85 -1.67
CA ALA A 94 13.92 12.53 -1.53
C ALA A 94 13.91 13.86 -2.30
N LEU A 95 14.12 14.96 -1.60
CA LEU A 95 14.25 16.30 -2.18
C LEU A 95 15.71 16.61 -2.48
N ALA A 96 15.95 17.15 -3.68
CA ALA A 96 17.29 17.57 -4.10
C ALA A 96 17.64 18.94 -3.51
N ASN A 97 18.85 19.05 -2.95
CA ASN A 97 19.38 20.31 -2.44
C ASN A 97 20.91 20.31 -2.56
N ASN A 98 21.48 21.26 -3.32
CA ASN A 98 22.94 21.49 -3.43
C ASN A 98 23.76 20.19 -3.65
N ASN A 99 23.44 19.42 -4.66
CA ASN A 99 24.07 18.13 -5.01
C ASN A 99 23.94 17.02 -3.96
N ARG A 100 22.99 17.14 -3.03
CA ARG A 100 22.61 16.09 -2.09
C ARG A 100 21.11 15.87 -2.13
N LEU A 101 20.71 14.67 -1.76
CA LEU A 101 19.31 14.31 -1.59
C LEU A 101 19.01 14.23 -0.11
N THR A 102 17.90 14.84 0.31
CA THR A 102 17.42 14.78 1.69
C THR A 102 16.09 14.05 1.73
N ARG A 103 15.96 13.04 2.59
CA ARG A 103 14.71 12.31 2.80
C ARG A 103 13.63 13.26 3.36
N ALA A 104 12.51 13.36 2.67
CA ALA A 104 11.37 14.19 3.04
C ALA A 104 10.13 13.38 3.42
N GLY A 105 10.15 12.05 3.27
CA GLY A 105 9.07 11.18 3.70
C GLY A 105 9.35 9.71 3.46
N VAL A 106 8.73 8.83 4.29
CA VAL A 106 8.75 7.37 4.12
C VAL A 106 7.37 6.82 4.47
N ALA A 107 6.65 6.32 3.48
CA ALA A 107 5.40 5.60 3.68
C ALA A 107 5.63 4.08 3.61
N ASP A 108 5.36 3.39 4.70
CA ASP A 108 5.51 1.93 4.86
C ASP A 108 4.17 1.18 4.82
N ASN A 109 3.05 1.91 4.85
CA ASN A 109 1.69 1.37 4.84
C ASN A 109 0.81 1.98 3.72
N LEU A 110 1.43 2.52 2.67
CA LEU A 110 0.71 3.13 1.55
C LEU A 110 0.61 2.19 0.35
N LEU A 111 1.75 1.58 -0.05
CA LEU A 111 1.79 0.75 -1.24
C LEU A 111 1.43 -0.70 -0.89
N GLN A 112 0.52 -1.28 -1.67
CA GLN A 112 0.19 -2.69 -1.54
C GLN A 112 1.38 -3.58 -1.94
N CYS A 113 1.49 -4.75 -1.31
CA CYS A 113 2.53 -5.73 -1.60
C CYS A 113 2.40 -6.31 -3.02
N THR A 114 3.42 -7.04 -3.49
CA THR A 114 3.43 -7.60 -4.86
C THR A 114 2.34 -8.64 -5.09
N ARG A 115 1.73 -9.19 -4.04
CA ARG A 115 0.67 -10.22 -4.10
C ARG A 115 -0.63 -9.82 -3.43
N CYS A 116 -0.75 -8.56 -3.00
CA CYS A 116 -1.92 -8.07 -2.25
C CYS A 116 -3.13 -7.70 -3.12
N GLY A 117 -3.07 -7.85 -4.45
CA GLY A 117 -4.16 -7.49 -5.37
C GLY A 117 -5.35 -8.45 -5.39
N GLY A 118 -5.28 -9.53 -4.62
CA GLY A 118 -6.35 -10.52 -4.54
C GLY A 118 -6.50 -11.35 -5.82
N ALA A 119 -7.61 -12.10 -5.91
CA ALA A 119 -7.86 -13.02 -7.02
C ALA A 119 -8.03 -12.34 -8.39
N PHE A 120 -8.24 -11.02 -8.41
CA PHE A 120 -8.30 -10.24 -9.66
C PHE A 120 -6.97 -10.31 -10.44
N TYR A 121 -5.84 -10.28 -9.72
CA TYR A 121 -4.50 -10.38 -10.32
C TYR A 121 -4.00 -11.83 -10.45
N GLY A 122 -4.56 -12.78 -9.70
CA GLY A 122 -4.16 -14.18 -9.75
C GLY A 122 -2.66 -14.34 -9.45
N VAL A 123 -1.90 -14.83 -10.45
CA VAL A 123 -0.43 -15.06 -10.33
C VAL A 123 0.42 -13.87 -10.77
N VAL A 124 -0.19 -12.81 -11.31
CA VAL A 124 0.53 -11.61 -11.76
C VAL A 124 0.83 -10.71 -10.56
N GLU A 125 1.97 -10.04 -10.57
CA GLU A 125 2.29 -9.04 -9.55
C GLU A 125 1.26 -7.89 -9.57
N THR A 126 0.80 -7.53 -8.38
CA THR A 126 -0.13 -6.42 -8.21
C THR A 126 0.58 -5.10 -8.49
N PRO A 127 0.06 -4.26 -9.40
CA PRO A 127 0.63 -2.94 -9.62
C PRO A 127 0.38 -2.02 -8.42
N ALA A 128 1.36 -1.17 -8.13
CA ALA A 128 1.21 0.01 -7.29
C ALA A 128 1.88 1.15 -8.06
N GLU A 129 1.07 1.92 -8.77
CA GLU A 129 1.56 2.96 -9.67
C GLU A 129 1.84 4.23 -8.88
N VAL A 130 3.00 4.84 -9.14
CA VAL A 130 3.41 6.11 -8.53
C VAL A 130 3.83 7.05 -9.65
N THR A 131 3.22 8.23 -9.70
CA THR A 131 3.57 9.29 -10.65
C THR A 131 3.78 10.63 -9.94
N ILE A 132 4.43 11.57 -10.63
CA ILE A 132 4.53 12.97 -10.21
C ILE A 132 3.84 13.83 -11.27
N GLU A 133 2.78 14.52 -10.88
CA GLU A 133 1.99 15.37 -11.75
C GLU A 133 1.92 16.78 -11.19
N LYS A 134 2.60 17.73 -11.84
CA LYS A 134 2.60 19.15 -11.44
C LYS A 134 2.92 19.36 -9.95
N GLY A 135 3.95 18.69 -9.45
CA GLY A 135 4.39 18.78 -8.05
C GLY A 135 3.53 17.97 -7.05
N VAL A 136 2.62 17.14 -7.54
CA VAL A 136 1.78 16.25 -6.73
C VAL A 136 2.23 14.82 -6.95
N ILE A 137 2.48 14.09 -5.87
CA ILE A 137 2.68 12.64 -5.92
C ILE A 137 1.30 11.99 -6.00
N VAL A 138 1.09 11.18 -7.03
CA VAL A 138 -0.13 10.41 -7.22
C VAL A 138 0.20 8.93 -7.06
N VAL A 139 -0.50 8.25 -6.17
CA VAL A 139 -0.41 6.80 -5.98
C VAL A 139 -1.73 6.19 -6.38
N GLN A 140 -1.69 5.24 -7.33
CA GLN A 140 -2.87 4.50 -7.80
C GLN A 140 -2.63 3.01 -7.61
N GLN A 141 -3.61 2.35 -7.04
CA GLN A 141 -3.57 0.90 -6.84
C GLN A 141 -4.98 0.33 -6.84
N ASP A 142 -5.07 -0.95 -7.19
CA ASP A 142 -6.33 -1.66 -7.23
C ASP A 142 -6.16 -3.09 -6.72
N HIS A 143 -7.23 -3.64 -6.17
CA HIS A 143 -7.27 -4.99 -5.64
C HIS A 143 -8.70 -5.52 -5.64
N GLY A 144 -8.85 -6.82 -5.42
CA GLY A 144 -10.15 -7.45 -5.26
C GLY A 144 -10.28 -8.78 -6.01
N SER A 145 -11.54 -9.14 -6.27
CA SER A 145 -11.89 -10.34 -7.01
C SER A 145 -13.13 -10.11 -7.88
N ARG A 146 -14.31 -10.47 -7.41
CA ARG A 146 -15.58 -10.08 -8.02
C ARG A 146 -15.81 -8.57 -7.90
N GLU A 147 -15.58 -8.04 -6.73
CA GLU A 147 -15.56 -6.62 -6.47
C GLU A 147 -14.12 -6.12 -6.57
N VAL A 148 -13.89 -5.12 -7.41
CA VAL A 148 -12.58 -4.49 -7.61
C VAL A 148 -12.63 -3.08 -7.06
N THR A 149 -11.70 -2.81 -6.15
CA THR A 149 -11.48 -1.48 -5.58
C THR A 149 -10.29 -0.83 -6.25
N ASN A 150 -10.49 0.41 -6.72
CA ASN A 150 -9.40 1.30 -7.10
C ASN A 150 -9.28 2.40 -6.07
N ALA A 151 -8.07 2.67 -5.61
CA ALA A 151 -7.75 3.75 -4.68
C ALA A 151 -6.70 4.69 -5.30
N THR A 152 -6.93 5.99 -5.18
CA THR A 152 -5.99 7.02 -5.63
C THR A 152 -5.71 8.01 -4.50
N TYR A 153 -4.44 8.16 -4.16
CA TYR A 153 -3.95 9.06 -3.13
C TYR A 153 -3.14 10.18 -3.79
N ARG A 154 -3.34 11.44 -3.35
CA ARG A 154 -2.60 12.61 -3.88
C ARG A 154 -1.94 13.35 -2.74
N PHE A 155 -0.62 13.50 -2.82
CA PHE A 155 0.18 14.20 -1.80
C PHE A 155 0.88 15.40 -2.41
N ARG A 156 0.92 16.50 -1.66
CA ARG A 156 1.62 17.71 -2.02
C ARG A 156 2.55 18.15 -0.89
N TYR A 157 3.70 18.65 -1.26
CA TYR A 157 4.66 19.24 -0.32
C TYR A 157 4.05 20.43 0.43
N GLU A 158 4.19 20.44 1.75
CA GLU A 158 3.79 21.55 2.62
C GLU A 158 5.04 22.23 3.16
N PRO A 159 5.45 23.40 2.60
CA PRO A 159 6.73 24.05 2.98
C PRO A 159 6.84 24.39 4.47
N SER A 160 5.72 24.67 5.14
CA SER A 160 5.69 25.03 6.55
C SER A 160 6.10 23.90 7.50
N THR A 161 5.92 22.64 7.08
CA THR A 161 6.26 21.45 7.87
C THR A 161 7.42 20.64 7.25
N GLY A 162 7.73 20.87 5.99
CA GLY A 162 8.68 20.07 5.23
C GLY A 162 8.17 18.65 4.90
N GLN A 163 6.87 18.40 5.00
CA GLN A 163 6.24 17.09 4.83
C GLN A 163 5.29 17.06 3.63
N PHE A 164 4.89 15.86 3.23
CA PHE A 164 3.90 15.65 2.16
C PHE A 164 2.51 15.43 2.76
N LEU A 165 1.61 16.38 2.51
CA LEU A 165 0.23 16.39 2.99
C LEU A 165 -0.68 15.68 1.98
N LEU A 166 -1.54 14.77 2.45
CA LEU A 166 -2.63 14.21 1.65
C LEU A 166 -3.63 15.32 1.31
N ILE A 167 -3.78 15.62 0.02
CA ILE A 167 -4.70 16.65 -0.48
C ILE A 167 -5.95 16.08 -1.14
N GLY A 168 -5.91 14.83 -1.59
CA GLY A 168 -7.04 14.17 -2.24
C GLY A 168 -6.98 12.66 -2.07
N PHE A 169 -8.15 12.06 -1.98
CA PHE A 169 -8.35 10.62 -1.96
C PHE A 169 -9.59 10.26 -2.77
N ASP A 170 -9.45 9.36 -3.71
CA ASP A 170 -10.57 8.79 -4.45
C ASP A 170 -10.58 7.27 -4.22
N LEU A 171 -11.77 6.72 -4.05
CA LEU A 171 -12.00 5.29 -4.02
C LEU A 171 -13.20 4.96 -4.90
N SER A 172 -13.06 3.94 -5.73
CA SER A 172 -14.19 3.33 -6.44
C SER A 172 -14.21 1.82 -6.23
N ASN A 173 -15.39 1.29 -6.00
CA ASN A 173 -15.64 -0.14 -5.94
C ASN A 173 -16.58 -0.53 -7.08
N THR A 174 -16.20 -1.53 -7.87
CA THR A 174 -16.94 -2.02 -9.03
C THR A 174 -17.29 -3.48 -8.87
N ASP A 175 -18.58 -3.83 -8.83
CA ASP A 175 -19.03 -5.22 -8.96
C ASP A 175 -18.95 -5.65 -10.44
N ARG A 176 -18.00 -6.49 -10.77
CA ARG A 176 -17.73 -6.99 -12.13
C ARG A 176 -18.88 -7.83 -12.72
N ALA A 177 -19.72 -8.41 -11.88
CA ALA A 177 -20.87 -9.21 -12.35
C ALA A 177 -22.05 -8.34 -12.81
N THR A 178 -22.21 -7.16 -12.19
CA THR A 178 -23.33 -6.26 -12.47
C THR A 178 -22.91 -4.95 -13.12
N ALA A 179 -21.59 -4.69 -13.19
CA ALA A 179 -20.99 -3.43 -13.60
C ALA A 179 -21.46 -2.22 -12.75
N GLN A 180 -21.96 -2.47 -11.55
CA GLN A 180 -22.32 -1.39 -10.62
C GLN A 180 -21.07 -0.77 -10.02
N VAL A 181 -21.04 0.56 -9.96
CA VAL A 181 -19.93 1.33 -9.38
C VAL A 181 -20.45 2.14 -8.20
N THR A 182 -19.72 2.09 -7.10
CA THR A 182 -19.89 2.99 -5.95
C THR A 182 -18.57 3.67 -5.69
N SER A 183 -18.55 5.00 -5.63
CA SER A 183 -17.29 5.73 -5.45
C SER A 183 -17.44 6.94 -4.53
N GLU A 184 -16.32 7.37 -3.97
CA GLU A 184 -16.18 8.67 -3.32
C GLU A 184 -14.90 9.38 -3.75
N SER A 185 -14.98 10.70 -3.79
CA SER A 185 -13.85 11.61 -3.98
C SER A 185 -13.81 12.61 -2.84
N ILE A 186 -12.67 12.75 -2.19
CA ILE A 186 -12.48 13.64 -1.04
C ILE A 186 -11.35 14.63 -1.33
N ASN A 187 -11.65 15.91 -1.18
CA ASN A 187 -10.64 16.96 -1.12
C ASN A 187 -10.33 17.31 0.35
N TYR A 188 -9.17 16.87 0.85
CA TYR A 188 -8.79 17.08 2.26
C TYR A 188 -8.45 18.52 2.61
N LEU A 189 -8.16 19.39 1.62
CA LEU A 189 -7.91 20.81 1.87
C LEU A 189 -9.19 21.57 2.21
N THR A 190 -10.31 21.17 1.60
CA THR A 190 -11.61 21.82 1.79
C THR A 190 -12.58 21.01 2.64
N GLY A 191 -12.37 19.70 2.75
CA GLY A 191 -13.32 18.75 3.33
C GLY A 191 -14.46 18.37 2.39
N ALA A 192 -14.47 18.86 1.15
CA ALA A 192 -15.51 18.50 0.18
C ALA A 192 -15.43 17.01 -0.17
N ARG A 193 -16.57 16.34 -0.12
CA ARG A 193 -16.76 14.94 -0.48
C ARG A 193 -17.87 14.81 -1.53
N GLU A 194 -17.59 14.12 -2.60
CA GLU A 194 -18.59 13.69 -3.57
C GLU A 194 -18.72 12.17 -3.53
N GLU A 195 -19.94 11.66 -3.46
CA GLU A 195 -20.27 10.25 -3.57
C GLU A 195 -21.03 10.01 -4.87
N MET A 196 -20.75 8.90 -5.56
CA MET A 196 -21.45 8.45 -6.74
C MET A 196 -21.84 6.99 -6.60
N ARG A 197 -23.08 6.67 -7.02
CA ARG A 197 -23.57 5.29 -7.15
C ARG A 197 -24.22 5.13 -8.52
N SER A 198 -23.80 4.14 -9.28
CA SER A 198 -24.51 3.77 -10.50
C SER A 198 -25.82 3.06 -10.14
N LYS A 199 -26.92 3.40 -10.84
CA LYS A 199 -28.22 2.75 -10.72
C LYS A 199 -28.82 2.56 -12.10
N GLY A 200 -28.62 1.37 -12.69
CA GLY A 200 -28.95 1.10 -14.09
C GLY A 200 -28.14 1.99 -15.02
N GLU A 201 -28.82 2.74 -15.88
CA GLU A 201 -28.20 3.70 -16.81
C GLU A 201 -27.93 5.10 -16.18
N LYS A 202 -28.21 5.30 -14.91
CA LYS A 202 -28.10 6.60 -14.24
C LYS A 202 -27.12 6.55 -13.07
N ASP A 203 -26.36 7.62 -12.94
CA ASP A 203 -25.53 7.88 -11.76
C ASP A 203 -26.26 8.79 -10.78
N ILE A 204 -26.26 8.38 -9.51
CA ILE A 204 -26.75 9.18 -8.39
C ILE A 204 -25.53 9.79 -7.72
N LYS A 205 -25.46 11.12 -7.68
CA LYS A 205 -24.39 11.87 -7.02
C LYS A 205 -24.91 12.59 -5.79
N ALA A 206 -24.12 12.55 -4.72
CA ALA A 206 -24.37 13.27 -3.49
C ALA A 206 -23.12 14.03 -3.07
N ARG A 207 -23.30 15.25 -2.53
CA ARG A 207 -22.21 16.08 -2.01
C ARG A 207 -22.38 16.28 -0.53
N SER A 208 -21.28 16.23 0.21
CA SER A 208 -21.22 16.44 1.64
C SER A 208 -19.89 17.08 2.03
N VAL A 209 -19.75 17.40 3.31
CA VAL A 209 -18.49 17.91 3.86
C VAL A 209 -18.09 17.01 5.01
N ILE A 210 -16.82 16.59 5.04
CA ILE A 210 -16.22 15.88 6.15
C ILE A 210 -15.29 16.81 6.95
N PRO A 211 -15.02 16.50 8.22
CA PRO A 211 -14.06 17.27 9.01
C PRO A 211 -12.67 17.26 8.33
N ARG A 212 -12.11 18.46 8.18
CA ARG A 212 -10.73 18.59 7.67
C ARG A 212 -9.76 18.04 8.70
N ARG A 213 -8.81 17.25 8.25
CA ARG A 213 -7.69 16.75 9.04
C ARG A 213 -6.43 16.74 8.19
N LYS A 214 -5.29 16.99 8.79
CA LYS A 214 -4.00 16.80 8.13
C LYS A 214 -3.58 15.35 8.28
N ILE A 215 -3.27 14.70 7.17
CA ILE A 215 -2.72 13.35 7.11
C ILE A 215 -1.43 13.47 6.30
N TYR A 216 -0.32 13.10 6.90
CA TYR A 216 0.97 13.16 6.23
C TYR A 216 1.35 11.79 5.64
N LEU A 217 2.18 11.81 4.61
CA LEU A 217 2.63 10.62 3.90
C LEU A 217 3.29 9.59 4.84
N ASP A 218 4.02 10.06 5.83
CA ASP A 218 4.71 9.20 6.79
C ASP A 218 3.76 8.45 7.75
N ASP A 219 2.55 8.98 7.95
CA ASP A 219 1.57 8.46 8.90
C ASP A 219 0.39 7.77 8.22
N ILE A 220 0.37 7.70 6.89
CA ILE A 220 -0.77 7.15 6.16
C ILE A 220 -0.80 5.63 6.26
N SER A 221 -2.01 5.09 6.41
CA SER A 221 -2.34 3.68 6.25
C SER A 221 -3.39 3.56 5.14
N ALA A 222 -3.06 2.87 4.05
CA ALA A 222 -3.99 2.61 2.96
C ALA A 222 -5.21 1.82 3.47
N ASP A 223 -4.98 0.78 4.29
CA ASP A 223 -6.03 -0.05 4.87
C ASP A 223 -7.02 0.77 5.72
N ASP A 224 -6.52 1.70 6.55
CA ASP A 224 -7.38 2.56 7.37
C ASP A 224 -8.19 3.53 6.50
N MET A 225 -7.57 4.07 5.45
CA MET A 225 -8.23 4.97 4.51
C MET A 225 -9.36 4.28 3.76
N GLU A 226 -9.09 3.09 3.22
CA GLU A 226 -10.06 2.28 2.49
C GLU A 226 -11.17 1.74 3.42
N SER A 227 -10.82 1.23 4.60
CA SER A 227 -11.80 0.80 5.61
C SER A 227 -12.75 1.94 6.01
N ALA A 228 -12.22 3.15 6.16
CA ALA A 228 -13.05 4.33 6.44
C ALA A 228 -13.96 4.68 5.24
N ALA A 229 -13.47 4.52 4.00
CA ALA A 229 -14.26 4.73 2.79
C ALA A 229 -15.39 3.70 2.68
N TYR A 230 -15.11 2.40 2.87
CA TYR A 230 -16.11 1.35 2.88
C TYR A 230 -17.23 1.60 3.89
N LYS A 231 -16.87 2.01 5.11
CA LYS A 231 -17.87 2.38 6.14
C LYS A 231 -18.77 3.54 5.68
N ARG A 232 -18.19 4.58 5.06
CA ARG A 232 -18.96 5.73 4.55
C ARG A 232 -19.86 5.34 3.37
N LEU A 233 -19.34 4.51 2.48
CA LEU A 233 -20.04 4.03 1.29
C LEU A 233 -21.01 2.88 1.58
N LYS A 234 -20.96 2.26 2.78
CA LYS A 234 -21.77 1.09 3.18
C LYS A 234 -21.55 -0.11 2.23
N LEU A 235 -20.28 -0.36 1.91
CA LEU A 235 -19.80 -1.52 1.15
C LEU A 235 -19.46 -2.68 2.08
#